data_1f40939436e65810cc4d3472110512f4
#
_entry.id   1f40939436e65810cc4d3472110512f4
#
_cell.length_a   1.000
_cell.length_b   1.000
_cell.length_c   1.000
_cell.angle_alpha   90.00
_cell.angle_beta   90.00
_cell.angle_gamma   90.00
#
_symmetry.space_group_name_H-M   'P 1'
#
loop_
_entity.id
_entity.type
_entity.pdbx_description
1 polymer ?
#
loop_
_entity_poly.entity_id
_entity_poly.type
_entity_poly.pdbx_seq_one_letter_code
_entity_poly.pdbx_strand_id
1 'polypeptide(L)'
;MQTFYKILIVVAVCCLSISCSHYDGDDLNVTLKKGNPEPITVTVPFKADFVGTYMYAGPEATCGEWNPEGGIMNGMVINEGGGTGTCLGNFTHYFEFCCEFITGYYPGGHMSAYFTAANGDILYVSCAGQVLNGRLEYHPADVNSYFKDPFVILGGTGRFEGATGSGFTDDYNRDSYPENSFHHWSGTITLVKGKR
;
A
#
# COMPACT_ATOMS: atom_id res chain seq x y z
N MET A 1 -5.84 21.51 -59.20
CA MET A 1 -5.90 22.30 -57.97
C MET A 1 -6.91 21.62 -57.07
N GLN A 2 -6.47 20.72 -56.21
CA GLN A 2 -7.32 20.04 -55.21
C GLN A 2 -6.79 20.41 -53.82
N THR A 3 -7.64 21.10 -53.07
CA THR A 3 -7.36 21.61 -51.75
C THR A 3 -7.65 20.51 -50.72
N PHE A 4 -6.63 19.95 -50.08
CA PHE A 4 -6.80 19.00 -48.97
C PHE A 4 -7.14 19.75 -47.69
N TYR A 5 -8.36 19.59 -47.21
CA TYR A 5 -8.76 19.96 -45.83
C TYR A 5 -8.18 18.96 -44.84
N LYS A 6 -7.22 19.40 -44.05
CA LYS A 6 -6.77 18.64 -42.88
C LYS A 6 -7.76 18.89 -41.75
N ILE A 7 -8.57 17.89 -41.44
CA ILE A 7 -9.40 17.84 -40.21
C ILE A 7 -8.46 17.49 -39.06
N LEU A 8 -8.23 18.46 -38.20
CA LEU A 8 -7.51 18.29 -36.94
C LEU A 8 -8.50 17.77 -35.90
N ILE A 9 -8.52 16.44 -35.67
CA ILE A 9 -9.28 15.86 -34.57
C ILE A 9 -8.46 16.11 -33.28
N VAL A 10 -8.90 17.08 -32.51
CA VAL A 10 -8.40 17.29 -31.13
C VAL A 10 -9.13 16.26 -30.25
N VAL A 11 -8.47 15.16 -29.96
CA VAL A 11 -8.94 14.22 -28.93
C VAL A 11 -8.63 14.85 -27.58
N ALA A 12 -9.62 15.49 -26.97
CA ALA A 12 -9.56 15.90 -25.59
C ALA A 12 -9.57 14.63 -24.71
N VAL A 13 -8.40 14.18 -24.29
CA VAL A 13 -8.26 13.17 -23.23
C VAL A 13 -8.70 13.84 -21.93
N CYS A 14 -9.96 13.63 -21.56
CA CYS A 14 -10.45 13.95 -20.23
C CYS A 14 -9.77 12.99 -19.24
N CYS A 15 -8.64 13.42 -18.68
CA CYS A 15 -8.07 12.79 -17.48
C CYS A 15 -9.09 12.99 -16.36
N LEU A 16 -9.94 12.01 -16.12
CA LEU A 16 -10.71 11.90 -14.89
C LEU A 16 -9.72 11.59 -13.78
N SER A 17 -9.06 12.62 -13.27
CA SER A 17 -8.41 12.58 -11.97
C SER A 17 -9.53 12.39 -10.95
N ILE A 18 -9.75 11.15 -10.50
CA ILE A 18 -10.55 10.89 -9.31
C ILE A 18 -9.70 11.41 -8.14
N SER A 19 -9.78 12.71 -7.94
CA SER A 19 -9.24 13.36 -6.76
C SER A 19 -10.13 13.00 -5.59
N CYS A 20 -9.58 12.49 -4.51
CA CYS A 20 -10.24 12.44 -3.20
C CYS A 20 -10.45 13.87 -2.63
N SER A 21 -10.60 14.86 -3.48
CA SER A 21 -10.80 16.26 -3.12
C SER A 21 -12.28 16.54 -2.93
N HIS A 22 -12.59 17.07 -1.76
CA HIS A 22 -13.74 17.94 -1.42
C HIS A 22 -15.03 17.71 -2.22
N TYR A 23 -15.93 16.96 -1.63
CA TYR A 23 -17.36 17.11 -1.92
C TYR A 23 -17.96 18.01 -0.84
N ASP A 24 -18.03 19.32 -1.12
CA ASP A 24 -18.85 20.26 -0.36
C ASP A 24 -20.32 19.98 -0.73
N GLY A 25 -20.99 19.23 0.13
CA GLY A 25 -22.42 18.95 -0.01
C GLY A 25 -23.23 19.95 0.81
N ASP A 26 -23.45 21.15 0.26
CA ASP A 26 -24.55 21.99 0.70
C ASP A 26 -25.88 21.49 0.10
N ASP A 27 -26.92 21.51 0.96
CA ASP A 27 -28.33 21.24 0.69
C ASP A 27 -28.82 19.77 0.71
N LEU A 28 -28.84 19.19 1.91
CA LEU A 28 -29.95 18.32 2.31
C LEU A 28 -30.40 18.67 3.72
N ASN A 29 -31.53 19.36 3.81
CA ASN A 29 -32.22 19.69 5.06
C ASN A 29 -32.80 18.41 5.66
N VAL A 30 -31.99 17.59 6.36
CA VAL A 30 -32.43 16.40 7.06
C VAL A 30 -32.65 16.76 8.53
N THR A 31 -33.89 16.71 8.96
CA THR A 31 -34.27 16.86 10.37
C THR A 31 -33.67 15.71 11.18
N LEU A 32 -32.56 15.99 11.87
CA LEU A 32 -31.81 15.01 12.64
C LEU A 32 -32.56 14.65 13.93
N LYS A 33 -32.97 13.39 14.08
CA LYS A 33 -33.28 12.79 15.39
C LYS A 33 -32.01 12.80 16.23
N LYS A 34 -32.15 13.15 17.53
CA LYS A 34 -31.09 13.27 18.55
C LYS A 34 -30.48 11.88 18.86
N GLY A 35 -29.63 11.40 17.97
CA GLY A 35 -28.66 10.31 18.16
C GLY A 35 -27.39 10.77 17.47
N ASN A 36 -26.19 10.43 17.98
CA ASN A 36 -24.95 10.69 17.25
C ASN A 36 -25.11 10.11 15.84
N PRO A 37 -25.09 10.94 14.78
CA PRO A 37 -25.24 10.41 13.43
C PRO A 37 -24.06 9.48 13.15
N GLU A 38 -24.35 8.31 12.61
CA GLU A 38 -23.32 7.40 12.11
C GLU A 38 -22.41 8.17 11.13
N PRO A 39 -21.10 7.99 11.22
CA PRO A 39 -20.19 8.71 10.35
C PRO A 39 -20.46 8.33 8.88
N ILE A 40 -20.56 9.34 8.03
CA ILE A 40 -20.70 9.11 6.59
C ILE A 40 -19.38 8.57 6.06
N THR A 41 -19.42 7.42 5.39
CA THR A 41 -18.25 6.77 4.81
C THR A 41 -18.32 6.73 3.29
N VAL A 42 -17.17 6.61 2.63
CA VAL A 42 -17.04 6.35 1.21
C VAL A 42 -15.99 5.27 0.97
N THR A 43 -16.36 4.25 0.20
CA THR A 43 -15.45 3.18 -0.22
C THR A 43 -15.03 3.40 -1.67
N VAL A 44 -13.72 3.36 -1.90
CA VAL A 44 -13.13 3.52 -3.23
C VAL A 44 -12.11 2.40 -3.50
N PRO A 45 -11.77 2.10 -4.76
CA PRO A 45 -10.66 1.23 -5.08
C PRO A 45 -9.35 1.77 -4.49
N PHE A 46 -8.57 0.90 -3.87
CA PHE A 46 -7.23 1.19 -3.39
C PHE A 46 -6.20 0.57 -4.32
N LYS A 47 -5.23 1.35 -4.75
CA LYS A 47 -4.03 0.90 -5.47
C LYS A 47 -2.84 1.67 -4.95
N ALA A 48 -1.71 0.98 -4.77
CA ALA A 48 -0.44 1.60 -4.44
C ALA A 48 0.67 0.87 -5.20
N ASP A 49 1.49 1.63 -5.93
CA ASP A 49 2.66 1.16 -6.67
C ASP A 49 3.88 1.86 -6.09
N PHE A 50 4.84 1.08 -5.56
CA PHE A 50 5.99 1.65 -4.87
C PHE A 50 7.20 0.72 -4.90
N VAL A 51 8.38 1.29 -4.59
CA VAL A 51 9.65 0.58 -4.50
C VAL A 51 10.24 0.78 -3.11
N GLY A 52 10.75 -0.29 -2.52
CA GLY A 52 11.41 -0.29 -1.24
C GLY A 52 12.86 -0.74 -1.31
N THR A 53 13.64 -0.31 -0.33
CA THR A 53 15.01 -0.75 -0.10
C THR A 53 15.07 -1.41 1.28
N TYR A 54 15.70 -2.57 1.36
CA TYR A 54 15.95 -3.24 2.63
C TYR A 54 17.05 -2.51 3.41
N MET A 55 16.65 -1.80 4.46
CA MET A 55 17.55 -1.07 5.34
C MET A 55 18.19 -1.99 6.39
N TYR A 56 17.49 -3.04 6.75
CA TYR A 56 17.93 -4.07 7.67
C TYR A 56 17.26 -5.41 7.37
N ALA A 57 18.01 -6.49 7.50
CA ALA A 57 17.49 -7.85 7.52
C ALA A 57 18.45 -8.72 8.34
N GLY A 58 18.02 -9.20 9.52
CA GLY A 58 18.91 -9.95 10.40
C GLY A 58 18.35 -10.21 11.79
N PRO A 59 19.20 -10.69 12.70
CA PRO A 59 18.79 -11.10 14.04
C PRO A 59 18.23 -9.93 14.85
N GLU A 60 17.09 -10.15 15.50
CA GLU A 60 16.46 -9.21 16.42
C GLU A 60 15.75 -9.98 17.54
N ALA A 61 16.12 -9.71 18.80
CA ALA A 61 15.65 -10.47 19.94
C ALA A 61 14.12 -10.46 20.13
N THR A 62 13.46 -9.38 19.72
CA THR A 62 12.00 -9.25 19.77
C THR A 62 11.27 -10.16 18.76
N CYS A 63 11.98 -10.62 17.72
CA CYS A 63 11.44 -11.54 16.71
C CYS A 63 11.63 -13.02 17.08
N GLY A 64 12.45 -13.34 18.06
CA GLY A 64 12.68 -14.71 18.53
C GLY A 64 14.11 -15.20 18.41
N GLU A 65 14.30 -16.51 18.38
CA GLU A 65 15.61 -17.13 18.35
C GLU A 65 16.28 -16.98 16.99
N TRP A 66 17.58 -16.63 17.02
CA TRP A 66 18.46 -16.63 15.86
C TRP A 66 19.61 -17.63 16.08
N ASN A 67 19.51 -18.80 15.48
CA ASN A 67 20.49 -19.88 15.55
C ASN A 67 20.61 -20.57 14.16
N PRO A 68 21.38 -20.00 13.23
CA PRO A 68 21.54 -20.56 11.89
C PRO A 68 22.08 -22.01 11.87
N GLU A 69 22.97 -22.36 12.81
CA GLU A 69 23.51 -23.71 12.91
C GLU A 69 22.43 -24.72 13.35
N GLY A 70 21.48 -24.29 14.16
CA GLY A 70 20.31 -25.08 14.58
C GLY A 70 19.11 -24.96 13.62
N GLY A 71 19.23 -24.22 12.51
CA GLY A 71 18.16 -24.06 11.55
C GLY A 71 17.02 -23.15 12.04
N ILE A 72 17.30 -22.17 12.90
CA ILE A 72 16.33 -21.19 13.41
C ILE A 72 16.83 -19.80 13.06
N MET A 73 16.08 -19.05 12.27
CA MET A 73 16.48 -17.72 11.82
C MET A 73 15.30 -16.74 11.89
N ASN A 74 14.82 -16.46 13.11
CA ASN A 74 13.81 -15.42 13.33
C ASN A 74 14.49 -14.06 13.49
N GLY A 75 14.15 -13.12 12.63
CA GLY A 75 14.79 -11.81 12.63
C GLY A 75 13.86 -10.70 12.17
N MET A 76 14.40 -9.49 12.18
CA MET A 76 13.74 -8.27 11.77
C MET A 76 14.07 -7.94 10.32
N VAL A 77 13.08 -7.44 9.60
CA VAL A 77 13.24 -6.78 8.30
C VAL A 77 12.76 -5.34 8.44
N ILE A 78 13.56 -4.40 7.94
CA ILE A 78 13.17 -3.00 7.77
C ILE A 78 13.27 -2.67 6.28
N ASN A 79 12.17 -2.15 5.72
CA ASN A 79 12.09 -1.73 4.32
C ASN A 79 11.51 -0.32 4.25
N GLU A 80 12.20 0.55 3.52
CA GLU A 80 11.81 1.95 3.33
C GLU A 80 11.82 2.32 1.85
N GLY A 81 10.97 3.27 1.48
CA GLY A 81 10.92 3.75 0.11
C GLY A 81 9.71 4.64 -0.15
N GLY A 82 9.17 4.55 -1.36
CA GLY A 82 8.02 5.37 -1.71
C GLY A 82 7.46 5.09 -3.08
N GLY A 83 6.35 5.74 -3.38
CA GLY A 83 5.65 5.58 -4.63
C GLY A 83 4.41 6.44 -4.73
N THR A 84 3.39 5.92 -5.41
CA THR A 84 2.12 6.61 -5.63
C THR A 84 0.95 5.69 -5.31
N GLY A 85 -0.15 6.26 -4.80
CA GLY A 85 -1.33 5.46 -4.47
C GLY A 85 -2.62 6.25 -4.42
N THR A 86 -3.74 5.51 -4.50
CA THR A 86 -5.09 6.07 -4.35
C THR A 86 -5.24 6.73 -2.99
N CYS A 87 -5.74 7.95 -2.95
CA CYS A 87 -5.90 8.77 -1.75
C CYS A 87 -4.60 9.14 -1.02
N LEU A 88 -3.46 8.55 -1.37
CA LEU A 88 -2.14 8.87 -0.83
C LEU A 88 -1.44 9.96 -1.67
N GLY A 89 -1.64 9.95 -3.00
CA GLY A 89 -0.80 10.70 -3.93
C GLY A 89 0.62 10.14 -3.91
N ASN A 90 1.63 11.00 -3.94
CA ASN A 90 3.00 10.59 -3.63
C ASN A 90 3.11 10.30 -2.14
N PHE A 91 3.80 9.22 -1.78
CA PHE A 91 3.99 8.83 -0.39
C PHE A 91 5.39 8.23 -0.17
N THR A 92 5.82 8.20 1.09
CA THR A 92 6.88 7.32 1.57
C THR A 92 6.28 6.19 2.39
N HIS A 93 6.99 5.06 2.49
CA HIS A 93 6.59 3.97 3.38
C HIS A 93 7.72 3.59 4.34
N TYR A 94 7.31 3.02 5.46
CA TYR A 94 8.15 2.35 6.43
C TYR A 94 7.50 1.05 6.83
N PHE A 95 8.23 -0.06 6.65
CA PHE A 95 7.82 -1.39 7.08
C PHE A 95 8.89 -1.96 8.00
N GLU A 96 8.47 -2.40 9.19
CA GLU A 96 9.29 -3.10 10.16
C GLU A 96 8.50 -4.33 10.61
N PHE A 97 9.04 -5.51 10.39
CA PHE A 97 8.34 -6.75 10.69
C PHE A 97 9.30 -7.90 10.99
N CYS A 98 8.83 -8.85 11.81
CA CYS A 98 9.54 -10.10 12.05
C CYS A 98 9.33 -11.08 10.87
N CYS A 99 10.41 -11.77 10.49
CA CYS A 99 10.40 -12.78 9.45
C CYS A 99 11.18 -14.02 9.89
N GLU A 100 10.67 -15.20 9.59
CA GLU A 100 11.41 -16.46 9.66
C GLU A 100 12.13 -16.65 8.32
N PHE A 101 13.46 -16.48 8.32
CA PHE A 101 14.27 -16.36 7.10
C PHE A 101 14.47 -17.68 6.33
N ILE A 102 14.18 -18.84 6.95
CA ILE A 102 14.30 -20.14 6.26
C ILE A 102 13.08 -20.41 5.39
N THR A 103 11.89 -20.13 5.94
CA THR A 103 10.63 -20.35 5.22
C THR A 103 10.10 -19.10 4.53
N GLY A 104 10.62 -17.93 4.89
CA GLY A 104 10.09 -16.63 4.42
C GLY A 104 8.77 -16.21 5.10
N TYR A 105 8.32 -16.94 6.13
CA TYR A 105 7.06 -16.62 6.82
C TYR A 105 7.21 -15.36 7.69
N TYR A 106 6.23 -14.44 7.59
CA TYR A 106 6.14 -13.26 8.43
C TYR A 106 4.73 -13.10 9.02
N PRO A 107 4.60 -13.17 10.38
CA PRO A 107 3.33 -13.01 11.08
C PRO A 107 2.97 -11.52 11.17
N GLY A 108 1.69 -11.17 10.94
CA GLY A 108 1.24 -9.77 10.96
C GLY A 108 1.23 -9.10 12.33
N GLY A 109 1.34 -9.85 13.42
CA GLY A 109 1.19 -9.34 14.78
C GLY A 109 2.39 -8.54 15.33
N HIS A 110 3.53 -8.56 14.66
CA HIS A 110 4.76 -7.84 15.02
C HIS A 110 5.22 -6.98 13.84
N MET A 111 4.32 -6.14 13.35
CA MET A 111 4.57 -5.31 12.18
C MET A 111 4.21 -3.86 12.49
N SER A 112 5.15 -2.95 12.27
CA SER A 112 4.91 -1.53 12.10
C SER A 112 4.96 -1.22 10.62
N ALA A 113 3.80 -0.94 9.99
CA ALA A 113 3.74 -0.64 8.58
C ALA A 113 2.82 0.56 8.32
N TYR A 114 3.37 1.54 7.63
CA TYR A 114 2.61 2.74 7.30
C TYR A 114 3.10 3.42 6.03
N PHE A 115 2.18 4.16 5.43
CA PHE A 115 2.42 5.09 4.33
C PHE A 115 2.25 6.52 4.84
N THR A 116 3.21 7.39 4.56
CA THR A 116 3.14 8.83 4.86
C THR A 116 2.88 9.57 3.56
N ALA A 117 1.68 10.12 3.41
CA ALA A 117 1.30 10.94 2.27
C ALA A 117 2.06 12.29 2.25
N ALA A 118 2.13 12.95 1.09
CA ALA A 118 2.88 14.20 0.92
C ALA A 118 2.43 15.36 1.85
N ASN A 119 1.19 15.32 2.34
CA ASN A 119 0.67 16.30 3.31
C ASN A 119 0.94 15.93 4.78
N GLY A 120 1.61 14.80 5.05
CA GLY A 120 1.94 14.31 6.38
C GLY A 120 0.89 13.39 7.00
N ASP A 121 -0.26 13.14 6.36
CA ASP A 121 -1.23 12.14 6.85
C ASP A 121 -0.63 10.73 6.74
N ILE A 122 -0.89 9.90 7.75
CA ILE A 122 -0.35 8.53 7.83
C ILE A 122 -1.48 7.52 7.66
N LEU A 123 -1.27 6.52 6.82
CA LEU A 123 -2.13 5.34 6.66
C LEU A 123 -1.42 4.13 7.26
N TYR A 124 -1.98 3.54 8.32
CA TYR A 124 -1.48 2.32 8.96
C TYR A 124 -2.05 1.09 8.27
N VAL A 125 -1.18 0.11 8.04
CA VAL A 125 -1.54 -1.15 7.40
C VAL A 125 -0.93 -2.34 8.15
N SER A 126 -1.44 -3.53 7.89
CA SER A 126 -0.85 -4.79 8.33
C SER A 126 -0.92 -5.80 7.21
N CYS A 127 0.13 -6.57 7.06
CA CYS A 127 0.23 -7.66 6.11
C CYS A 127 0.84 -8.87 6.82
N ALA A 128 0.41 -10.07 6.47
CA ALA A 128 0.99 -11.32 6.96
C ALA A 128 1.00 -12.33 5.83
N GLY A 129 2.07 -13.10 5.73
CA GLY A 129 2.18 -14.05 4.64
C GLY A 129 3.53 -14.72 4.53
N GLN A 130 3.97 -14.92 3.31
CA GLN A 130 5.19 -15.68 3.04
C GLN A 130 5.90 -15.19 1.78
N VAL A 131 7.19 -14.98 1.89
CA VAL A 131 8.09 -14.79 0.74
C VAL A 131 8.32 -16.15 0.08
N LEU A 132 7.99 -16.26 -1.21
CA LEU A 132 8.13 -17.46 -2.01
C LEU A 132 9.31 -17.31 -2.98
N ASN A 133 10.14 -18.35 -3.10
CA ASN A 133 11.25 -18.38 -4.05
C ASN A 133 10.74 -18.45 -5.50
N GLY A 134 11.48 -17.80 -6.39
CA GLY A 134 11.17 -17.78 -7.83
C GLY A 134 10.30 -16.61 -8.24
N ARG A 135 9.56 -16.77 -9.33
CA ARG A 135 8.72 -15.72 -9.91
C ARG A 135 7.45 -16.28 -10.55
N LEU A 136 6.44 -15.45 -10.69
CA LEU A 136 5.28 -15.73 -11.53
C LEU A 136 5.60 -15.42 -13.01
N GLU A 137 4.85 -16.02 -13.93
CA GLU A 137 5.11 -15.91 -15.39
C GLU A 137 5.13 -14.45 -15.88
N TYR A 138 4.27 -13.60 -15.31
CA TYR A 138 4.15 -12.20 -15.69
C TYR A 138 5.15 -11.26 -14.99
N HIS A 139 5.91 -11.75 -13.99
CA HIS A 139 6.96 -10.96 -13.36
C HIS A 139 8.18 -10.79 -14.28
N PRO A 140 8.99 -9.71 -14.11
CA PRO A 140 10.28 -9.58 -14.78
C PRO A 140 11.16 -10.83 -14.65
N ALA A 141 12.02 -11.08 -15.64
CA ALA A 141 12.82 -12.31 -15.72
C ALA A 141 13.87 -12.42 -14.60
N ASP A 142 14.29 -11.30 -14.03
CA ASP A 142 15.28 -11.16 -12.96
C ASP A 142 14.67 -11.13 -11.54
N VAL A 143 13.40 -11.49 -11.40
CA VAL A 143 12.77 -11.67 -10.09
C VAL A 143 13.24 -12.97 -9.45
N ASN A 144 13.67 -12.92 -8.19
CA ASN A 144 14.17 -14.08 -7.43
C ASN A 144 13.18 -14.57 -6.37
N SER A 145 12.32 -13.70 -5.87
CA SER A 145 11.30 -14.05 -4.89
C SER A 145 10.10 -13.11 -5.01
N TYR A 146 8.95 -13.58 -4.55
CA TYR A 146 7.70 -12.83 -4.62
C TYR A 146 6.81 -13.10 -3.41
N PHE A 147 5.84 -12.20 -3.17
CA PHE A 147 4.80 -12.37 -2.15
C PHE A 147 3.47 -11.90 -2.71
N LYS A 148 2.41 -12.62 -2.33
CA LYS A 148 1.05 -12.35 -2.80
C LYS A 148 0.07 -12.54 -1.66
N ASP A 149 0.15 -11.62 -0.72
CA ASP A 149 -0.43 -11.78 0.61
C ASP A 149 -1.57 -10.80 0.87
N PRO A 150 -2.52 -11.13 1.75
CA PRO A 150 -3.57 -10.22 2.14
C PRO A 150 -3.00 -9.08 3.01
N PHE A 151 -3.52 -7.87 2.80
CA PHE A 151 -3.30 -6.75 3.71
C PHE A 151 -4.62 -6.22 4.25
N VAL A 152 -4.55 -5.54 5.41
CA VAL A 152 -5.65 -4.78 5.99
C VAL A 152 -5.23 -3.34 6.29
N ILE A 153 -6.16 -2.40 6.15
CA ILE A 153 -6.01 -1.02 6.54
C ILE A 153 -6.52 -0.86 7.96
N LEU A 154 -5.67 -0.37 8.85
CA LEU A 154 -5.92 -0.25 10.29
C LEU A 154 -6.41 1.13 10.72
N GLY A 155 -6.48 2.08 9.79
CA GLY A 155 -6.77 3.48 10.07
C GLY A 155 -5.59 4.38 9.76
N GLY A 156 -5.53 5.55 10.42
CA GLY A 156 -4.45 6.49 10.19
C GLY A 156 -4.67 7.81 10.90
N THR A 157 -3.98 8.83 10.41
CA THR A 157 -4.12 10.22 10.86
C THR A 157 -4.75 11.08 9.77
N GLY A 158 -5.22 12.27 10.14
CA GLY A 158 -5.81 13.21 9.20
C GLY A 158 -6.95 12.59 8.39
N ARG A 159 -6.87 12.61 7.06
CA ARG A 159 -7.89 12.02 6.17
C ARG A 159 -8.09 10.51 6.33
N PHE A 160 -7.13 9.80 6.93
CA PHE A 160 -7.18 8.36 7.15
C PHE A 160 -7.68 7.99 8.55
N GLU A 161 -8.06 8.96 9.38
CA GLU A 161 -8.64 8.69 10.70
C GLU A 161 -9.93 7.88 10.56
N GLY A 162 -9.95 6.68 11.17
CA GLY A 162 -11.08 5.75 11.06
C GLY A 162 -11.19 5.03 9.70
N ALA A 163 -10.19 5.16 8.82
CA ALA A 163 -10.16 4.42 7.57
C ALA A 163 -10.10 2.90 7.83
N THR A 164 -10.73 2.13 6.96
CA THR A 164 -10.68 0.66 6.94
C THR A 164 -10.53 0.18 5.51
N GLY A 165 -10.13 -1.07 5.34
CA GLY A 165 -10.02 -1.66 4.01
C GLY A 165 -9.18 -2.91 4.00
N SER A 166 -9.09 -3.52 2.83
CA SER A 166 -8.28 -4.73 2.64
C SER A 166 -8.00 -4.95 1.15
N GLY A 167 -7.06 -5.83 0.89
CA GLY A 167 -6.72 -6.24 -0.47
C GLY A 167 -5.61 -7.27 -0.48
N PHE A 168 -4.92 -7.34 -1.60
CA PHE A 168 -3.79 -8.24 -1.81
C PHE A 168 -2.59 -7.48 -2.37
N THR A 169 -1.43 -7.95 -2.00
CA THR A 169 -0.15 -7.54 -2.57
C THR A 169 0.14 -8.37 -3.83
N ASP A 170 0.98 -7.87 -4.71
CA ASP A 170 1.61 -8.59 -5.81
C ASP A 170 3.05 -8.08 -5.91
N ASP A 171 3.84 -8.48 -4.93
CA ASP A 171 5.13 -7.91 -4.62
C ASP A 171 6.26 -8.86 -5.05
N TYR A 172 7.42 -8.30 -5.39
CA TYR A 172 8.57 -9.12 -5.77
C TYR A 172 9.91 -8.42 -5.53
N ASN A 173 10.96 -9.24 -5.37
CA ASN A 173 12.35 -8.80 -5.31
C ASN A 173 13.07 -9.14 -6.60
N ARG A 174 14.02 -8.30 -7.02
CA ARG A 174 14.78 -8.48 -8.27
C ARG A 174 16.26 -8.70 -7.98
N ASP A 175 16.90 -9.64 -8.71
CA ASP A 175 18.34 -9.91 -8.62
C ASP A 175 19.19 -8.69 -8.98
N SER A 176 18.75 -7.89 -9.96
CA SER A 176 19.43 -6.66 -10.39
C SER A 176 19.39 -5.55 -9.34
N TYR A 177 18.54 -5.71 -8.31
CA TYR A 177 18.30 -4.74 -7.24
C TYR A 177 18.21 -5.48 -5.91
N PRO A 178 19.29 -6.07 -5.39
CA PRO A 178 19.23 -6.98 -4.24
C PRO A 178 18.71 -6.31 -2.96
N GLU A 179 18.79 -4.98 -2.87
CA GLU A 179 18.29 -4.21 -1.73
C GLU A 179 16.92 -3.58 -2.01
N ASN A 180 16.36 -3.77 -3.20
CA ASN A 180 15.09 -3.20 -3.62
C ASN A 180 14.01 -4.26 -3.73
N SER A 181 12.81 -3.90 -3.28
CA SER A 181 11.58 -4.64 -3.49
C SER A 181 10.56 -3.78 -4.26
N PHE A 182 9.76 -4.45 -5.07
CA PHE A 182 8.73 -3.82 -5.91
C PHE A 182 7.37 -4.24 -5.40
N HIS A 183 6.50 -3.27 -5.18
CA HIS A 183 5.22 -3.47 -4.51
C HIS A 183 4.07 -2.97 -5.37
N HIS A 184 3.06 -3.83 -5.56
CA HIS A 184 1.82 -3.56 -6.28
C HIS A 184 0.63 -4.01 -5.43
N TRP A 185 0.06 -3.09 -4.68
CA TRP A 185 -1.05 -3.37 -3.79
C TRP A 185 -2.38 -2.99 -4.42
N SER A 186 -3.39 -3.84 -4.27
CA SER A 186 -4.73 -3.58 -4.81
C SER A 186 -5.83 -4.08 -3.88
N GLY A 187 -6.90 -3.31 -3.76
CA GLY A 187 -8.02 -3.63 -2.87
C GLY A 187 -9.03 -2.51 -2.79
N THR A 188 -9.55 -2.27 -1.59
CA THR A 188 -10.48 -1.17 -1.31
C THR A 188 -10.06 -0.42 -0.05
N ILE A 189 -10.39 0.87 -0.01
CA ILE A 189 -10.30 1.71 1.19
C ILE A 189 -11.63 2.40 1.45
N THR A 190 -12.09 2.37 2.69
CA THR A 190 -13.25 3.10 3.16
C THR A 190 -12.78 4.25 4.04
N LEU A 191 -13.13 5.46 3.66
CA LEU A 191 -12.77 6.71 4.36
C LEU A 191 -13.98 7.28 5.07
N VAL A 192 -13.75 7.93 6.23
CA VAL A 192 -14.75 8.70 6.96
C VAL A 192 -14.79 10.12 6.41
N LYS A 193 -15.94 10.59 5.94
CA LYS A 193 -16.09 11.96 5.42
C LYS A 193 -15.88 13.00 6.51
N GLY A 194 -15.24 14.12 6.14
CA GLY A 194 -15.00 15.25 7.03
C GLY A 194 -13.74 15.14 7.89
N LYS A 195 -12.95 14.10 7.73
CA LYS A 195 -11.60 14.01 8.31
C LYS A 195 -10.58 14.70 7.40
N ARG A 196 -9.68 15.51 8.01
CA ARG A 196 -8.66 16.32 7.31
C ARG A 196 -7.29 16.13 7.97
#